data_408c31dabc7857334934a82edfe967f9
#
_entry.id   408c31dabc7857334934a82edfe967f9
#
_cell.length_a   1.000
_cell.length_b   1.000
_cell.length_c   1.000
_cell.angle_alpha   90.00
_cell.angle_beta   90.00
_cell.angle_gamma   90.00
#
_symmetry.space_group_name_H-M   'P 1'
#
loop_
_entity.id
_entity.type
_entity.pdbx_description
1 polymer ?
#
loop_
_entity_poly.entity_id
_entity_poly.type
_entity_poly.pdbx_seq_one_letter_code
_entity_poly.pdbx_strand_id
1 'polypeptide(L)'
;MRRRTVLKSAVAAAALSALTATGALAENPTLKIGFVGVTSGPAAAWGISNQRSMEARAAWINETGGYTIGETTYDIEIVSFDDQKDPKRAIAGMEKMAQEGIHYVVGPNVDDGAAAVRPVAEANGIMYFPYAFPKSLYTAPASNAVLGMVANYQSGPAIYKYLMENEGIETVAFVAANESDPLSQRDGGVAAAKELGLEVVSDNVTYQVDTTDFTPVLTPV
;
A
#
# COMPACT_ATOMS: atom_id res chain seq x y z
N MET A 1 14.06 69.84 -29.84
CA MET A 1 13.05 68.76 -30.05
C MET A 1 13.56 67.33 -29.80
N ARG A 2 14.87 67.02 -29.70
CA ARG A 2 15.37 65.62 -29.55
C ARG A 2 15.34 65.04 -28.12
N ARG A 3 15.36 65.81 -27.05
CA ARG A 3 15.38 65.29 -25.66
C ARG A 3 14.07 64.69 -25.16
N ARG A 4 12.89 65.18 -25.62
CA ARG A 4 11.57 64.66 -25.21
C ARG A 4 11.21 63.34 -25.84
N THR A 5 11.75 63.04 -27.01
CA THR A 5 11.47 61.77 -27.72
C THR A 5 12.27 60.61 -27.10
N VAL A 6 13.51 60.86 -26.63
CA VAL A 6 14.34 59.84 -25.97
C VAL A 6 13.75 59.40 -24.62
N LEU A 7 13.17 60.34 -23.84
CA LEU A 7 12.53 59.99 -22.56
C LEU A 7 11.27 59.16 -22.74
N LYS A 8 10.49 59.41 -23.77
CA LYS A 8 9.29 58.60 -24.04
C LYS A 8 9.60 57.18 -24.50
N SER A 9 10.69 57.00 -25.23
CA SER A 9 11.15 55.68 -25.67
C SER A 9 11.74 54.84 -24.51
N ALA A 10 12.42 55.47 -23.55
CA ALA A 10 12.98 54.80 -22.38
C ALA A 10 11.89 54.35 -21.41
N VAL A 11 10.81 55.13 -21.23
CA VAL A 11 9.66 54.74 -20.37
C VAL A 11 8.86 53.60 -21.01
N ALA A 12 8.69 53.57 -22.34
CA ALA A 12 8.02 52.49 -23.05
C ALA A 12 8.81 51.16 -23.01
N ALA A 13 10.13 51.21 -23.08
CA ALA A 13 10.99 50.03 -22.95
C ALA A 13 10.99 49.46 -21.53
N ALA A 14 10.94 50.32 -20.49
CA ALA A 14 10.85 49.88 -19.10
C ALA A 14 9.48 49.26 -18.78
N ALA A 15 8.38 49.76 -19.37
CA ALA A 15 7.05 49.19 -19.20
C ALA A 15 6.89 47.82 -19.92
N LEU A 16 7.56 47.62 -21.06
CA LEU A 16 7.54 46.32 -21.78
C LEU A 16 8.34 45.24 -21.03
N SER A 17 9.42 45.62 -20.32
CA SER A 17 10.25 44.71 -19.53
C SER A 17 9.53 44.27 -18.24
N ALA A 18 8.62 45.06 -17.71
CA ALA A 18 7.83 44.75 -16.52
C ALA A 18 6.67 43.75 -16.80
N LEU A 19 6.20 43.66 -18.05
CA LEU A 19 5.13 42.73 -18.45
C LEU A 19 5.64 41.28 -18.76
N THR A 20 6.95 41.08 -18.90
CA THR A 20 7.52 39.75 -19.14
C THR A 20 7.97 39.04 -17.86
N ALA A 21 7.81 39.69 -16.71
CA ALA A 21 7.98 39.04 -15.40
C ALA A 21 6.65 38.40 -14.91
N THR A 22 5.89 37.79 -15.81
CA THR A 22 5.02 36.69 -15.41
C THR A 22 5.95 35.58 -14.98
N GLY A 23 6.19 35.49 -13.66
CA GLY A 23 6.96 34.39 -13.10
C GLY A 23 6.41 33.11 -13.71
N ALA A 24 7.23 32.40 -14.45
CA ALA A 24 7.00 31.00 -14.69
C ALA A 24 6.82 30.43 -13.27
N LEU A 25 5.60 30.06 -12.90
CA LEU A 25 5.39 29.27 -11.71
C LEU A 25 6.28 28.07 -11.93
N ALA A 26 7.35 27.98 -11.15
CA ALA A 26 8.23 26.82 -11.23
C ALA A 26 7.33 25.61 -10.96
N GLU A 27 7.27 24.69 -11.91
CA GLU A 27 6.57 23.44 -11.71
C GLU A 27 7.12 22.77 -10.45
N ASN A 28 6.24 22.24 -9.62
CA ASN A 28 6.66 21.51 -8.45
C ASN A 28 7.55 20.33 -8.86
N PRO A 29 8.63 20.02 -8.14
CA PRO A 29 9.35 18.79 -8.35
C PRO A 29 8.44 17.60 -8.11
N THR A 30 8.68 16.51 -8.85
CA THR A 30 7.86 15.29 -8.74
C THR A 30 8.37 14.38 -7.62
N LEU A 31 7.48 13.98 -6.70
CA LEU A 31 7.71 12.88 -5.76
C LEU A 31 7.05 11.62 -6.29
N LYS A 32 7.86 10.66 -6.70
CA LYS A 32 7.37 9.36 -7.16
C LYS A 32 7.07 8.44 -5.98
N ILE A 33 5.89 7.82 -6.01
CA ILE A 33 5.47 6.77 -5.08
C ILE A 33 5.18 5.51 -5.90
N GLY A 34 5.81 4.40 -5.53
CA GLY A 34 5.64 3.12 -6.19
C GLY A 34 4.37 2.40 -5.75
N PHE A 35 3.80 1.64 -6.65
CA PHE A 35 2.81 0.62 -6.38
C PHE A 35 3.27 -0.70 -7.01
N VAL A 36 3.42 -1.74 -6.20
CA VAL A 36 3.66 -3.12 -6.66
C VAL A 36 2.49 -3.96 -6.17
N GLY A 37 1.71 -4.54 -7.08
CA GLY A 37 0.54 -5.29 -6.68
C GLY A 37 -0.18 -5.96 -7.85
N VAL A 38 -1.16 -6.81 -7.54
CA VAL A 38 -1.88 -7.63 -8.50
C VAL A 38 -2.95 -6.80 -9.21
N THR A 39 -2.70 -6.41 -10.45
CA THR A 39 -3.65 -5.64 -11.27
C THR A 39 -4.21 -6.42 -12.46
N SER A 40 -3.80 -7.68 -12.62
CA SER A 40 -4.35 -8.60 -13.61
C SER A 40 -4.64 -9.98 -13.02
N GLY A 41 -5.42 -10.81 -13.74
CA GLY A 41 -5.83 -12.14 -13.30
C GLY A 41 -6.98 -12.15 -12.27
N PRO A 42 -7.30 -13.30 -11.66
CA PRO A 42 -8.47 -13.47 -10.80
C PRO A 42 -8.50 -12.57 -9.55
N ALA A 43 -7.33 -12.21 -9.02
CA ALA A 43 -7.20 -11.35 -7.83
C ALA A 43 -7.07 -9.85 -8.16
N ALA A 44 -7.18 -9.46 -9.42
CA ALA A 44 -6.94 -8.09 -9.91
C ALA A 44 -7.75 -7.01 -9.19
N ALA A 45 -8.95 -7.32 -8.72
CA ALA A 45 -9.82 -6.35 -8.06
C ALA A 45 -9.17 -5.69 -6.84
N TRP A 46 -8.35 -6.42 -6.09
CA TRP A 46 -7.63 -5.91 -4.93
C TRP A 46 -6.59 -4.86 -5.31
N GLY A 47 -5.71 -5.20 -6.26
CA GLY A 47 -4.65 -4.28 -6.69
C GLY A 47 -5.19 -3.09 -7.47
N ILE A 48 -6.16 -3.30 -8.36
CA ILE A 48 -6.81 -2.21 -9.10
C ILE A 48 -7.47 -1.21 -8.16
N SER A 49 -8.14 -1.67 -7.11
CA SER A 49 -8.76 -0.80 -6.11
C SER A 49 -7.71 0.09 -5.42
N ASN A 50 -6.60 -0.50 -4.99
CA ASN A 50 -5.51 0.22 -4.34
C ASN A 50 -4.83 1.21 -5.29
N GLN A 51 -4.48 0.77 -6.49
CA GLN A 51 -3.86 1.62 -7.51
C GLN A 51 -4.72 2.85 -7.81
N ARG A 52 -5.99 2.65 -8.11
CA ARG A 52 -6.92 3.75 -8.42
C ARG A 52 -7.10 4.71 -7.25
N SER A 53 -7.12 4.18 -6.03
CA SER A 53 -7.22 5.02 -4.82
C SER A 53 -5.98 5.91 -4.65
N MET A 54 -4.78 5.36 -4.93
CA MET A 54 -3.54 6.12 -4.91
C MET A 54 -3.51 7.19 -6.01
N GLU A 55 -3.88 6.82 -7.25
CA GLU A 55 -3.95 7.74 -8.39
C GLU A 55 -4.94 8.89 -8.14
N ALA A 56 -6.14 8.57 -7.65
CA ALA A 56 -7.14 9.59 -7.31
C ALA A 56 -6.65 10.51 -6.18
N ARG A 57 -5.96 9.97 -5.17
CA ARG A 57 -5.39 10.79 -4.10
C ARG A 57 -4.25 11.67 -4.58
N ALA A 58 -3.37 11.14 -5.43
CA ALA A 58 -2.29 11.91 -6.05
C ALA A 58 -2.85 13.06 -6.91
N ALA A 59 -3.84 12.77 -7.75
CA ALA A 59 -4.50 13.80 -8.56
C ALA A 59 -5.11 14.92 -7.69
N TRP A 60 -5.83 14.55 -6.64
CA TRP A 60 -6.40 15.54 -5.71
C TRP A 60 -5.32 16.40 -5.02
N ILE A 61 -4.19 15.79 -4.60
CA ILE A 61 -3.07 16.52 -4.00
C ILE A 61 -2.51 17.54 -5.01
N ASN A 62 -2.26 17.11 -6.24
CA ASN A 62 -1.69 17.95 -7.29
C ASN A 62 -2.63 19.10 -7.66
N GLU A 63 -3.93 18.83 -7.80
CA GLU A 63 -4.96 19.85 -8.07
C GLU A 63 -5.12 20.87 -6.93
N THR A 64 -4.81 20.48 -5.70
CA THR A 64 -4.92 21.36 -4.52
C THR A 64 -3.62 22.06 -4.17
N GLY A 65 -2.59 21.98 -5.02
CA GLY A 65 -1.35 22.74 -4.90
C GLY A 65 -0.13 21.93 -4.49
N GLY A 66 -0.22 20.59 -4.53
CA GLY A 66 0.89 19.70 -4.23
C GLY A 66 1.02 19.30 -2.76
N TYR A 67 2.05 18.52 -2.44
CA TYR A 67 2.35 18.03 -1.10
C TYR A 67 3.64 18.64 -0.56
N THR A 68 3.56 19.39 0.54
CA THR A 68 4.72 20.11 1.09
C THR A 68 5.47 19.27 2.12
N ILE A 69 6.77 19.09 1.90
CA ILE A 69 7.71 18.45 2.82
C ILE A 69 8.82 19.46 3.14
N GLY A 70 8.88 19.93 4.38
CA GLY A 70 9.78 21.01 4.76
C GLY A 70 9.41 22.30 4.02
N GLU A 71 10.33 22.81 3.21
CA GLU A 71 10.15 24.03 2.42
C GLU A 71 9.82 23.75 0.94
N THR A 72 9.74 22.47 0.53
CA THR A 72 9.54 22.08 -0.87
C THR A 72 8.15 21.49 -1.05
N THR A 73 7.43 21.97 -2.05
CA THR A 73 6.15 21.41 -2.49
C THR A 73 6.37 20.51 -3.70
N TYR A 74 5.79 19.32 -3.67
CA TYR A 74 5.92 18.29 -4.69
C TYR A 74 4.57 17.98 -5.34
N ASP A 75 4.61 17.68 -6.63
CA ASP A 75 3.55 16.95 -7.29
C ASP A 75 3.79 15.44 -7.14
N ILE A 76 2.73 14.67 -6.93
CA ILE A 76 2.80 13.22 -6.70
C ILE A 76 2.59 12.48 -8.02
N GLU A 77 3.48 11.55 -8.32
CA GLU A 77 3.37 10.60 -9.44
C GLU A 77 3.29 9.18 -8.90
N ILE A 78 2.31 8.38 -9.35
CA ILE A 78 2.20 6.96 -9.01
C ILE A 78 2.83 6.14 -10.12
N VAL A 79 3.87 5.36 -9.76
CA VAL A 79 4.55 4.42 -10.66
C VAL A 79 4.10 3.01 -10.31
N SER A 80 3.34 2.38 -11.20
CA SER A 80 2.71 1.09 -10.94
C SER A 80 3.45 -0.07 -11.61
N PHE A 81 3.40 -1.24 -10.96
CA PHE A 81 3.89 -2.52 -11.49
C PHE A 81 2.93 -3.64 -11.14
N ASP A 82 2.48 -4.39 -12.15
CA ASP A 82 1.62 -5.56 -11.97
C ASP A 82 2.45 -6.80 -11.64
N ASP A 83 2.37 -7.29 -10.42
CA ASP A 83 3.05 -8.51 -9.97
C ASP A 83 2.31 -9.81 -10.29
N GLN A 84 1.06 -9.72 -10.74
CA GLN A 84 0.22 -10.89 -11.11
C GLN A 84 0.08 -11.93 -9.98
N LYS A 85 0.22 -11.52 -8.73
CA LYS A 85 0.26 -12.42 -7.56
C LYS A 85 1.45 -13.41 -7.60
N ASP A 86 2.51 -13.09 -8.33
CA ASP A 86 3.73 -13.90 -8.45
C ASP A 86 4.87 -13.25 -7.64
N PRO A 87 5.43 -13.92 -6.61
CA PRO A 87 6.51 -13.38 -5.80
C PRO A 87 7.76 -12.98 -6.60
N LYS A 88 8.08 -13.69 -7.70
CA LYS A 88 9.21 -13.33 -8.56
C LYS A 88 8.96 -12.03 -9.32
N ARG A 89 7.72 -11.83 -9.76
CA ARG A 89 7.34 -10.56 -10.39
C ARG A 89 7.29 -9.43 -9.38
N ALA A 90 6.85 -9.68 -8.16
CA ALA A 90 6.91 -8.69 -7.08
C ALA A 90 8.36 -8.23 -6.83
N ILE A 91 9.34 -9.18 -6.80
CA ILE A 91 10.77 -8.87 -6.72
C ILE A 91 11.18 -7.95 -7.89
N ALA A 92 10.85 -8.32 -9.13
CA ALA A 92 11.18 -7.52 -10.32
C ALA A 92 10.53 -6.12 -10.26
N GLY A 93 9.32 -6.01 -9.74
CA GLY A 93 8.65 -4.72 -9.49
C GLY A 93 9.41 -3.87 -8.48
N MET A 94 9.85 -4.45 -7.37
CA MET A 94 10.63 -3.74 -6.35
C MET A 94 12.00 -3.32 -6.86
N GLU A 95 12.68 -4.16 -7.66
CA GLU A 95 13.93 -3.82 -8.34
C GLU A 95 13.75 -2.65 -9.32
N LYS A 96 12.63 -2.62 -10.06
CA LYS A 96 12.28 -1.49 -10.92
C LYS A 96 12.12 -0.21 -10.10
N MET A 97 11.42 -0.25 -8.96
CA MET A 97 11.28 0.91 -8.08
C MET A 97 12.65 1.41 -7.61
N ALA A 98 13.55 0.49 -7.21
CA ALA A 98 14.91 0.82 -6.81
C ALA A 98 15.70 1.51 -7.95
N GLN A 99 15.62 1.00 -9.17
CA GLN A 99 16.29 1.57 -10.35
C GLN A 99 15.78 2.97 -10.69
N GLU A 100 14.51 3.25 -10.42
CA GLU A 100 13.90 4.58 -10.63
C GLU A 100 14.08 5.53 -9.44
N GLY A 101 14.81 5.11 -8.40
CA GLY A 101 15.05 5.93 -7.20
C GLY A 101 13.80 6.14 -6.34
N ILE A 102 12.83 5.23 -6.41
CA ILE A 102 11.59 5.30 -5.64
C ILE A 102 11.80 4.60 -4.30
N HIS A 103 11.67 5.34 -3.20
CA HIS A 103 11.91 4.86 -1.85
C HIS A 103 10.64 4.57 -1.03
N TYR A 104 9.47 4.88 -1.56
CA TYR A 104 8.17 4.64 -0.92
C TYR A 104 7.29 3.82 -1.83
N VAL A 105 6.95 2.60 -1.41
CA VAL A 105 6.20 1.65 -2.24
C VAL A 105 5.00 1.11 -1.46
N VAL A 106 3.81 1.21 -2.03
CA VAL A 106 2.60 0.54 -1.52
C VAL A 106 2.50 -0.85 -2.16
N GLY A 107 2.20 -1.85 -1.37
CA GLY A 107 2.21 -3.26 -1.77
C GLY A 107 3.51 -3.99 -1.39
N PRO A 108 3.67 -5.26 -1.79
CA PRO A 108 2.70 -6.11 -2.53
C PRO A 108 1.39 -6.37 -1.77
N ASN A 109 0.39 -6.88 -2.52
CA ASN A 109 -0.97 -7.10 -1.98
C ASN A 109 -1.18 -8.49 -1.36
N VAL A 110 -0.15 -9.33 -1.30
CA VAL A 110 -0.21 -10.71 -0.78
C VAL A 110 1.02 -11.05 0.04
N ASP A 111 0.85 -11.95 1.01
CA ASP A 111 1.87 -12.34 2.00
C ASP A 111 3.18 -12.81 1.34
N ASP A 112 3.09 -13.69 0.35
CA ASP A 112 4.26 -14.27 -0.32
C ASP A 112 5.06 -13.20 -1.09
N GLY A 113 4.37 -12.30 -1.78
CA GLY A 113 4.98 -11.16 -2.46
C GLY A 113 5.65 -10.22 -1.47
N ALA A 114 4.97 -9.88 -0.37
CA ALA A 114 5.48 -9.01 0.66
C ALA A 114 6.75 -9.56 1.34
N ALA A 115 6.79 -10.88 1.58
CA ALA A 115 7.97 -11.55 2.12
C ALA A 115 9.12 -11.58 1.11
N ALA A 116 8.81 -11.86 -0.16
CA ALA A 116 9.80 -12.00 -1.23
C ALA A 116 10.54 -10.70 -1.56
N VAL A 117 9.86 -9.53 -1.49
CA VAL A 117 10.47 -8.24 -1.81
C VAL A 117 11.38 -7.70 -0.72
N ARG A 118 11.30 -8.23 0.50
CA ARG A 118 12.01 -7.72 1.67
C ARG A 118 13.51 -7.53 1.44
N PRO A 119 14.28 -8.52 0.91
CA PRO A 119 15.72 -8.33 0.71
C PRO A 119 16.06 -7.19 -0.26
N VAL A 120 15.25 -7.00 -1.31
CA VAL A 120 15.44 -5.90 -2.28
C VAL A 120 15.13 -4.57 -1.62
N ALA A 121 14.04 -4.48 -0.85
CA ALA A 121 13.65 -3.26 -0.15
C ALA A 121 14.72 -2.83 0.87
N GLU A 122 15.23 -3.78 1.67
CA GLU A 122 16.28 -3.52 2.67
C GLU A 122 17.60 -3.07 2.00
N ALA A 123 18.03 -3.75 0.93
CA ALA A 123 19.27 -3.43 0.22
C ALA A 123 19.25 -2.03 -0.45
N ASN A 124 18.07 -1.53 -0.81
CA ASN A 124 17.89 -0.26 -1.52
C ASN A 124 17.27 0.86 -0.68
N GLY A 125 17.08 0.65 0.63
CA GLY A 125 16.48 1.64 1.52
C GLY A 125 15.04 2.00 1.15
N ILE A 126 14.28 1.06 0.57
CA ILE A 126 12.88 1.25 0.22
C ILE A 126 12.02 0.92 1.43
N MET A 127 11.19 1.87 1.84
CA MET A 127 10.11 1.66 2.79
C MET A 127 8.88 1.18 2.02
N TYR A 128 8.32 0.03 2.39
CA TYR A 128 7.14 -0.50 1.71
C TYR A 128 5.98 -0.77 2.67
N PHE A 129 4.76 -0.64 2.14
CA PHE A 129 3.50 -0.73 2.88
C PHE A 129 2.68 -1.89 2.30
N PRO A 130 2.98 -3.13 2.67
CA PRO A 130 2.30 -4.29 2.11
C PRO A 130 0.92 -4.48 2.70
N TYR A 131 0.03 -5.11 1.91
CA TYR A 131 -1.18 -5.73 2.39
C TYR A 131 -0.86 -7.17 2.73
N ALA A 132 -0.29 -7.39 3.92
CA ALA A 132 0.17 -8.70 4.35
C ALA A 132 -0.03 -8.88 5.86
N PHE A 133 -0.30 -10.11 6.28
CA PHE A 133 -0.74 -10.43 7.63
C PHE A 133 0.36 -10.96 8.56
N PRO A 134 1.44 -11.62 8.10
CA PRO A 134 2.42 -12.22 8.99
C PRO A 134 3.13 -11.19 9.86
N LYS A 135 3.04 -11.35 11.17
CA LYS A 135 3.70 -10.49 12.16
C LYS A 135 5.21 -10.40 11.92
N SER A 136 5.82 -11.47 11.41
CA SER A 136 7.25 -11.56 11.11
C SER A 136 7.74 -10.53 10.08
N LEU A 137 6.86 -10.01 9.23
CA LEU A 137 7.20 -8.95 8.28
C LEU A 137 7.50 -7.62 8.97
N TYR A 138 6.92 -7.38 10.15
CA TYR A 138 6.92 -6.09 10.85
C TYR A 138 7.72 -6.10 12.15
N THR A 139 8.40 -7.21 12.47
CA THR A 139 9.15 -7.38 13.70
C THR A 139 10.65 -7.51 13.44
N ALA A 140 11.45 -7.29 14.48
CA ALA A 140 12.92 -7.38 14.42
C ALA A 140 13.42 -8.76 13.91
N PRO A 141 14.57 -8.80 13.21
CA PRO A 141 15.40 -7.65 12.89
C PRO A 141 14.63 -6.68 12.00
N ALA A 142 14.84 -5.38 12.20
CA ALA A 142 14.04 -4.33 11.58
C ALA A 142 13.88 -4.57 10.07
N SER A 143 12.65 -4.54 9.63
CA SER A 143 12.28 -4.60 8.22
C SER A 143 11.87 -3.22 7.78
N ASN A 144 12.08 -2.90 6.51
CA ASN A 144 11.54 -1.68 5.91
C ASN A 144 10.02 -1.77 5.65
N ALA A 145 9.38 -2.87 6.05
CA ALA A 145 7.93 -3.03 5.97
C ALA A 145 7.23 -2.21 7.05
N VAL A 146 6.22 -1.46 6.66
CA VAL A 146 5.34 -0.71 7.56
C VAL A 146 3.95 -1.30 7.50
N LEU A 147 3.35 -1.59 8.67
CA LEU A 147 2.02 -2.15 8.73
C LEU A 147 0.99 -1.17 8.17
N GLY A 148 0.47 -1.46 6.97
CA GLY A 148 -0.48 -0.62 6.25
C GLY A 148 -1.95 -0.96 6.51
N MET A 149 -2.22 -2.04 7.26
CA MET A 149 -3.57 -2.51 7.56
C MET A 149 -3.63 -3.17 8.94
N VAL A 150 -4.84 -3.35 9.46
CA VAL A 150 -5.04 -4.11 10.71
C VAL A 150 -4.87 -5.60 10.43
N ALA A 151 -3.84 -6.20 11.02
CA ALA A 151 -3.62 -7.63 10.93
C ALA A 151 -4.45 -8.39 11.98
N ASN A 152 -4.70 -9.68 11.72
CA ASN A 152 -5.53 -10.50 12.59
C ASN A 152 -4.98 -10.71 14.01
N TYR A 153 -3.65 -10.69 14.18
CA TYR A 153 -3.02 -10.73 15.51
C TYR A 153 -3.30 -9.48 16.36
N GLN A 154 -3.83 -8.41 15.73
CA GLN A 154 -4.27 -7.19 16.41
C GLN A 154 -5.79 -7.21 16.64
N SER A 155 -6.58 -7.55 15.60
CA SER A 155 -8.04 -7.55 15.67
C SER A 155 -8.62 -8.80 16.35
N GLY A 156 -7.98 -9.97 16.15
CA GLY A 156 -8.45 -11.25 16.69
C GLY A 156 -8.68 -11.21 18.21
N PRO A 157 -7.69 -10.83 19.01
CA PRO A 157 -7.86 -10.76 20.46
C PRO A 157 -9.01 -9.84 20.90
N ALA A 158 -9.17 -8.69 20.23
CA ALA A 158 -10.23 -7.73 20.56
C ALA A 158 -11.62 -8.28 20.23
N ILE A 159 -11.75 -8.91 19.05
CA ILE A 159 -13.02 -9.52 18.59
C ILE A 159 -13.41 -10.68 19.49
N TYR A 160 -12.49 -11.61 19.78
CA TYR A 160 -12.80 -12.77 20.60
C TYR A 160 -13.14 -12.39 22.03
N LYS A 161 -12.39 -11.45 22.61
CA LYS A 161 -12.74 -10.92 23.94
C LYS A 161 -14.14 -10.34 23.96
N TYR A 162 -14.51 -9.53 22.97
CA TYR A 162 -15.86 -8.99 22.84
C TYR A 162 -16.92 -10.09 22.76
N LEU A 163 -16.70 -11.11 21.93
CA LEU A 163 -17.65 -12.21 21.74
C LEU A 163 -17.80 -13.07 23.01
N MET A 164 -16.70 -13.32 23.74
CA MET A 164 -16.73 -14.03 25.01
C MET A 164 -17.53 -13.24 26.07
N GLU A 165 -17.27 -11.94 26.19
CA GLU A 165 -17.87 -11.09 27.22
C GLU A 165 -19.33 -10.74 26.95
N ASN A 166 -19.74 -10.59 25.68
CA ASN A 166 -21.07 -10.09 25.31
C ASN A 166 -21.99 -11.16 24.72
N GLU A 167 -21.42 -12.18 24.05
CA GLU A 167 -22.21 -13.26 23.41
C GLU A 167 -21.99 -14.61 24.08
N GLY A 168 -21.08 -14.69 25.06
CA GLY A 168 -20.84 -15.90 25.84
C GLY A 168 -20.27 -17.06 25.03
N ILE A 169 -19.53 -16.78 23.93
CA ILE A 169 -18.91 -17.86 23.16
C ILE A 169 -17.79 -18.54 23.95
N GLU A 170 -17.74 -19.86 23.88
CA GLU A 170 -16.74 -20.71 24.53
C GLU A 170 -15.91 -21.47 23.51
N THR A 171 -16.45 -21.70 22.31
CA THR A 171 -15.83 -22.49 21.25
C THR A 171 -15.73 -21.71 19.95
N VAL A 172 -14.69 -22.01 19.15
CA VAL A 172 -14.50 -21.47 17.79
C VAL A 172 -13.99 -22.55 16.84
N ALA A 173 -14.36 -22.41 15.57
CA ALA A 173 -13.82 -23.21 14.49
C ALA A 173 -13.26 -22.29 13.39
N PHE A 174 -12.24 -22.73 12.71
CA PHE A 174 -11.56 -21.99 11.65
C PHE A 174 -11.63 -22.74 10.33
N VAL A 175 -12.06 -22.04 9.30
CA VAL A 175 -12.07 -22.53 7.93
C VAL A 175 -11.38 -21.48 7.05
N ALA A 176 -10.44 -21.89 6.21
CA ALA A 176 -9.66 -20.96 5.38
C ALA A 176 -9.54 -21.45 3.94
N ALA A 177 -9.46 -20.53 2.99
CA ALA A 177 -9.00 -20.87 1.66
C ALA A 177 -7.56 -21.40 1.71
N ASN A 178 -7.22 -22.35 0.84
CA ASN A 178 -5.87 -22.94 0.78
C ASN A 178 -4.90 -22.02 0.01
N GLU A 179 -4.68 -20.83 0.55
CA GLU A 179 -3.75 -19.82 0.06
C GLU A 179 -2.99 -19.17 1.23
N SER A 180 -1.85 -18.52 0.96
CA SER A 180 -0.97 -17.96 1.99
C SER A 180 -1.67 -16.98 2.92
N ASP A 181 -2.40 -16.01 2.37
CA ASP A 181 -3.05 -14.94 3.15
C ASP A 181 -4.16 -15.49 4.09
N PRO A 182 -5.16 -16.29 3.61
CA PRO A 182 -6.16 -16.87 4.48
C PRO A 182 -5.58 -17.83 5.52
N LEU A 183 -4.56 -18.60 5.19
CA LEU A 183 -3.89 -19.52 6.13
C LEU A 183 -3.16 -18.73 7.21
N SER A 184 -2.44 -17.67 6.86
CA SER A 184 -1.77 -16.78 7.80
C SER A 184 -2.77 -16.10 8.75
N GLN A 185 -3.90 -15.63 8.24
CA GLN A 185 -4.97 -15.06 9.06
C GLN A 185 -5.59 -16.09 10.01
N ARG A 186 -5.87 -17.30 9.52
CA ARG A 186 -6.35 -18.41 10.35
C ARG A 186 -5.40 -18.70 11.50
N ASP A 187 -4.11 -18.85 11.20
CA ASP A 187 -3.10 -19.21 12.19
C ASP A 187 -2.97 -18.14 13.29
N GLY A 188 -3.02 -16.87 12.91
CA GLY A 188 -3.07 -15.76 13.86
C GLY A 188 -4.36 -15.74 14.69
N GLY A 189 -5.50 -16.07 14.09
CA GLY A 189 -6.78 -16.20 14.77
C GLY A 189 -6.80 -17.36 15.75
N VAL A 190 -6.30 -18.52 15.35
CA VAL A 190 -6.15 -19.73 16.22
C VAL A 190 -5.27 -19.42 17.43
N ALA A 191 -4.13 -18.77 17.22
CA ALA A 191 -3.23 -18.39 18.30
C ALA A 191 -3.93 -17.45 19.31
N ALA A 192 -4.63 -16.43 18.82
CA ALA A 192 -5.36 -15.47 19.64
C ALA A 192 -6.51 -16.14 20.43
N ALA A 193 -7.27 -17.05 19.81
CA ALA A 193 -8.35 -17.79 20.48
C ALA A 193 -7.81 -18.66 21.62
N LYS A 194 -6.74 -19.41 21.36
CA LYS A 194 -6.07 -20.25 22.39
C LYS A 194 -5.50 -19.42 23.54
N GLU A 195 -4.90 -18.27 23.25
CA GLU A 195 -4.35 -17.35 24.27
C GLU A 195 -5.45 -16.81 25.20
N LEU A 196 -6.64 -16.56 24.68
CA LEU A 196 -7.80 -16.09 25.45
C LEU A 196 -8.56 -17.21 26.15
N GLY A 197 -8.21 -18.48 25.92
CA GLY A 197 -8.85 -19.63 26.57
C GLY A 197 -10.10 -20.15 25.86
N LEU A 198 -10.36 -19.73 24.61
CA LEU A 198 -11.41 -20.33 23.78
C LEU A 198 -11.01 -21.77 23.37
N GLU A 199 -11.96 -22.69 23.37
CA GLU A 199 -11.78 -24.00 22.79
C GLU A 199 -11.79 -23.93 21.27
N VAL A 200 -10.71 -24.35 20.62
CA VAL A 200 -10.62 -24.43 19.15
C VAL A 200 -11.02 -25.84 18.73
N VAL A 201 -12.27 -25.98 18.29
CA VAL A 201 -12.85 -27.30 17.93
C VAL A 201 -12.41 -27.77 16.54
N SER A 202 -12.00 -26.85 15.65
CA SER A 202 -11.42 -27.17 14.35
C SER A 202 -10.54 -26.02 13.87
N ASP A 203 -9.32 -26.33 13.36
CA ASP A 203 -8.37 -25.33 12.85
C ASP A 203 -7.65 -25.75 11.54
N ASN A 204 -8.02 -26.90 10.97
CA ASN A 204 -7.31 -27.50 9.82
C ASN A 204 -8.20 -27.65 8.57
N VAL A 205 -9.43 -27.18 8.59
CA VAL A 205 -10.35 -27.26 7.45
C VAL A 205 -9.99 -26.19 6.43
N THR A 206 -9.72 -26.63 5.20
CA THR A 206 -9.41 -25.73 4.08
C THR A 206 -10.30 -26.01 2.87
N TYR A 207 -10.42 -25.01 2.00
CA TYR A 207 -11.14 -25.12 0.74
C TYR A 207 -10.36 -24.46 -0.41
N GLN A 208 -10.68 -24.79 -1.65
CA GLN A 208 -10.11 -24.13 -2.82
C GLN A 208 -10.84 -22.81 -3.10
N VAL A 209 -10.12 -21.81 -3.65
CA VAL A 209 -10.66 -20.46 -3.88
C VAL A 209 -11.89 -20.47 -4.82
N ASP A 210 -11.98 -21.44 -5.72
CA ASP A 210 -13.08 -21.64 -6.66
C ASP A 210 -14.22 -22.52 -6.10
N THR A 211 -14.17 -22.90 -4.82
CA THR A 211 -15.22 -23.68 -4.16
C THR A 211 -16.53 -22.90 -4.15
N THR A 212 -17.58 -23.51 -4.69
CA THR A 212 -18.95 -22.97 -4.74
C THR A 212 -19.92 -23.68 -3.81
N ASP A 213 -19.66 -24.95 -3.45
CA ASP A 213 -20.42 -25.72 -2.47
C ASP A 213 -19.60 -25.90 -1.20
N PHE A 214 -19.99 -25.23 -0.13
CA PHE A 214 -19.33 -25.32 1.17
C PHE A 214 -19.90 -26.43 2.08
N THR A 215 -20.95 -27.13 1.68
CA THR A 215 -21.56 -28.20 2.49
C THR A 215 -20.53 -29.25 2.92
N PRO A 216 -19.71 -29.83 2.02
CA PRO A 216 -18.71 -30.81 2.42
C PRO A 216 -17.56 -30.20 3.23
N VAL A 217 -17.30 -28.90 3.08
CA VAL A 217 -16.26 -28.20 3.84
C VAL A 217 -16.69 -27.97 5.29
N LEU A 218 -17.97 -27.63 5.53
CA LEU A 218 -18.49 -27.29 6.84
C LEU A 218 -19.03 -28.50 7.63
N THR A 219 -19.32 -29.63 6.95
CA THR A 219 -19.83 -30.83 7.63
C THR A 219 -18.87 -31.39 8.71
N PRO A 220 -17.55 -31.28 8.59
CA PRO A 220 -16.61 -31.73 9.63
C PRO A 220 -16.40 -30.75 10.78
N VAL A 221 -16.96 -29.55 10.69
CA VAL A 221 -16.86 -28.46 11.67
C VAL A 221 -18.02 -28.49 12.61
#